data_89e9cc22a0ff69357ab4d8598b6ad8e9
#
_entry.id   89e9cc22a0ff69357ab4d8598b6ad8e9
#
_cell.length_a   1.000
_cell.length_b   1.000
_cell.length_c   1.000
_cell.angle_alpha   90.00
_cell.angle_beta   90.00
_cell.angle_gamma   90.00
#
_symmetry.space_group_name_H-M   'P 1'
#
loop_
_entity.id
_entity.type
_entity.pdbx_description
1 polymer ?
#
loop_
_entity_poly.entity_id
_entity_poly.type
_entity_poly.pdbx_seq_one_letter_code
_entity_poly.pdbx_strand_id
1 'polypeptide(L)'
;MTKASRVPVIGVLLIGVLCPPARVSAQQRPAIADQIAKAHGLDSFGQIDAIRYTFNIDAGPLKLSRSWVWEPKTDQITYDGPDKAGKPVKVTYSRSQIASQSAFVKNEVDPGFFNDQYNLLFPFHVVWDTSATVQDDGTQKLPLGKGSARRVVVKYPSDGGYTPSDTWGLYVGTDGRIRELHFQHGGPAKPTVFIAAFADYKKAGPLVVALDHRGKCDGKPCRVFFTNVAVKLAGSSTWLDAQ
;
A
#
# COMPACT_ATOMS: atom_id res chain seq x y z
N MET A 1 -29.13 43.64 73.12
CA MET A 1 -27.78 43.03 73.14
C MET A 1 -27.83 41.78 72.25
N THR A 2 -27.44 41.92 71.02
CA THR A 2 -27.48 40.85 70.03
C THR A 2 -26.03 40.47 69.65
N LYS A 3 -25.64 39.24 69.98
CA LYS A 3 -24.31 38.68 69.61
C LYS A 3 -24.27 38.26 68.17
N ALA A 4 -23.40 38.85 67.40
CA ALA A 4 -23.10 38.40 66.05
C ALA A 4 -22.13 37.21 66.10
N SER A 5 -22.54 36.10 65.52
CA SER A 5 -21.71 34.90 65.31
C SER A 5 -20.90 35.01 63.98
N ARG A 6 -19.58 34.93 64.10
CA ARG A 6 -18.69 34.88 62.91
C ARG A 6 -18.45 33.43 62.49
N VAL A 7 -18.81 33.11 61.27
CA VAL A 7 -18.49 31.79 60.62
C VAL A 7 -17.17 31.94 59.89
N PRO A 8 -16.19 31.03 60.06
CA PRO A 8 -14.96 31.06 59.27
C PRO A 8 -15.17 30.44 57.85
N VAL A 9 -14.79 31.19 56.85
CA VAL A 9 -14.74 30.70 55.45
C VAL A 9 -13.43 29.90 55.26
N ILE A 10 -13.56 28.59 55.10
CA ILE A 10 -12.43 27.72 54.73
C ILE A 10 -12.28 27.78 53.24
N GLY A 11 -11.23 28.45 52.76
CA GLY A 11 -10.86 28.45 51.34
C GLY A 11 -10.24 27.10 50.92
N VAL A 12 -10.93 26.38 50.05
CA VAL A 12 -10.38 25.16 49.41
C VAL A 12 -9.50 25.58 48.23
N LEU A 13 -8.20 25.36 48.37
CA LEU A 13 -7.22 25.58 47.32
C LEU A 13 -7.27 24.36 46.36
N LEU A 14 -7.92 24.50 45.19
CA LEU A 14 -7.88 23.51 44.12
C LEU A 14 -6.51 23.60 43.40
N ILE A 15 -5.61 22.69 43.72
CA ILE A 15 -4.37 22.49 42.96
C ILE A 15 -4.73 21.75 41.66
N GLY A 16 -4.87 22.50 40.57
CA GLY A 16 -5.03 21.94 39.26
C GLY A 16 -3.75 21.24 38.82
N VAL A 17 -3.74 19.90 38.75
CA VAL A 17 -2.67 19.12 38.16
C VAL A 17 -2.77 19.33 36.66
N LEU A 18 -1.92 20.20 36.08
CA LEU A 18 -1.71 20.29 34.63
C LEU A 18 -1.00 19.01 34.19
N CYS A 19 -1.76 18.04 33.68
CA CYS A 19 -1.21 16.90 32.96
C CYS A 19 -0.71 17.40 31.60
N PRO A 20 0.61 17.31 31.30
CA PRO A 20 1.09 17.70 29.97
C PRO A 20 0.44 16.78 28.92
N PRO A 21 0.06 17.31 27.72
CA PRO A 21 -0.48 16.47 26.66
C PRO A 21 0.54 15.40 26.30
N ALA A 22 0.14 14.14 26.33
CA ALA A 22 0.95 13.03 25.88
C ALA A 22 1.33 13.31 24.41
N ARG A 23 2.61 13.57 24.17
CA ARG A 23 3.13 13.64 22.79
C ARG A 23 2.97 12.24 22.22
N VAL A 24 2.04 12.06 21.30
CA VAL A 24 2.00 10.89 20.44
C VAL A 24 3.30 10.96 19.62
N SER A 25 4.29 10.21 20.04
CA SER A 25 5.54 10.05 19.29
C SER A 25 5.13 9.40 17.97
N ALA A 26 5.31 10.09 16.85
CA ALA A 26 5.18 9.47 15.54
C ALA A 26 6.10 8.24 15.57
N GLN A 27 5.54 7.04 15.39
CA GLN A 27 6.30 5.80 15.46
C GLN A 27 7.38 5.86 14.38
N GLN A 28 8.64 5.94 14.82
CA GLN A 28 9.77 5.99 13.90
C GLN A 28 9.79 4.69 13.09
N ARG A 29 9.71 4.80 11.78
CA ARG A 29 9.76 3.64 10.88
C ARG A 29 11.11 2.94 11.02
N PRO A 30 11.15 1.60 11.06
CA PRO A 30 12.41 0.87 11.12
C PRO A 30 13.22 1.08 9.84
N ALA A 31 14.56 1.14 9.95
CA ALA A 31 15.47 1.39 8.83
C ALA A 31 15.28 0.40 7.65
N ILE A 32 14.77 -0.80 7.92
CA ILE A 32 14.45 -1.79 6.88
C ILE A 32 13.38 -1.31 5.89
N ALA A 33 12.46 -0.41 6.31
CA ALA A 33 11.46 0.16 5.41
C ALA A 33 12.13 0.98 4.28
N ASP A 34 13.08 1.83 4.65
CA ASP A 34 13.87 2.61 3.68
C ASP A 34 14.72 1.71 2.79
N GLN A 35 15.32 0.65 3.36
CA GLN A 35 16.11 -0.32 2.59
C GLN A 35 15.27 -1.01 1.51
N ILE A 36 14.04 -1.43 1.84
CA ILE A 36 13.11 -2.01 0.87
C ILE A 36 12.83 -1.01 -0.24
N ALA A 37 12.37 0.18 0.09
CA ALA A 37 11.97 1.18 -0.90
C ALA A 37 13.15 1.61 -1.81
N LYS A 38 14.34 1.81 -1.25
CA LYS A 38 15.56 2.15 -2.00
C LYS A 38 16.02 1.03 -2.91
N ALA A 39 15.93 -0.23 -2.47
CA ALA A 39 16.26 -1.39 -3.31
C ALA A 39 15.35 -1.50 -4.56
N HIS A 40 14.19 -0.84 -4.54
CA HIS A 40 13.24 -0.80 -5.64
C HIS A 40 13.29 0.52 -6.44
N GLY A 41 14.15 1.49 -6.08
CA GLY A 41 14.39 2.71 -6.84
C GLY A 41 13.72 3.97 -6.28
N LEU A 42 13.39 4.01 -4.98
CA LEU A 42 12.74 5.17 -4.34
C LEU A 42 13.46 6.49 -4.61
N ASP A 43 14.79 6.50 -4.52
CA ASP A 43 15.59 7.73 -4.66
C ASP A 43 15.45 8.37 -6.06
N SER A 44 15.03 7.59 -7.04
CA SER A 44 14.81 8.05 -8.42
C SER A 44 13.33 8.16 -8.81
N PHE A 45 12.40 7.84 -7.90
CA PHE A 45 10.97 7.84 -8.23
C PHE A 45 10.47 9.21 -8.67
N GLY A 46 11.00 10.30 -8.12
CA GLY A 46 10.67 11.67 -8.52
C GLY A 46 11.00 12.02 -9.99
N GLN A 47 11.82 11.20 -10.67
CA GLN A 47 12.14 11.36 -12.09
C GLN A 47 11.07 10.75 -13.01
N ILE A 48 10.09 10.03 -12.46
CA ILE A 48 9.04 9.37 -13.24
C ILE A 48 7.93 10.35 -13.56
N ASP A 49 7.60 10.49 -14.83
CA ASP A 49 6.42 11.23 -15.30
C ASP A 49 5.21 10.31 -15.47
N ALA A 50 5.44 9.08 -15.95
CA ALA A 50 4.35 8.12 -16.09
C ALA A 50 4.84 6.68 -15.88
N ILE A 51 3.94 5.84 -15.37
CA ILE A 51 4.10 4.39 -15.27
C ILE A 51 2.92 3.76 -16.00
N ARG A 52 3.20 2.82 -16.91
CA ARG A 52 2.17 1.96 -17.50
C ARG A 52 2.38 0.52 -17.07
N TYR A 53 1.30 -0.22 -16.92
CA TYR A 53 1.33 -1.65 -16.66
C TYR A 53 -0.01 -2.30 -16.97
N THR A 54 0.00 -3.61 -17.22
CA THR A 54 -1.20 -4.44 -17.25
C THR A 54 -1.15 -5.40 -16.06
N PHE A 55 -2.08 -5.24 -15.14
CA PHE A 55 -2.31 -6.16 -14.04
C PHE A 55 -3.11 -7.36 -14.54
N ASN A 56 -2.68 -8.56 -14.18
CA ASN A 56 -3.38 -9.79 -14.49
C ASN A 56 -3.52 -10.62 -13.22
N ILE A 57 -4.67 -11.27 -13.05
CA ILE A 57 -4.88 -12.30 -12.05
C ILE A 57 -5.41 -13.58 -12.69
N ASP A 58 -4.86 -14.71 -12.27
CA ASP A 58 -5.35 -16.06 -12.58
C ASP A 58 -5.55 -16.80 -11.25
N ALA A 59 -6.81 -16.97 -10.87
CA ALA A 59 -7.22 -17.66 -9.64
C ALA A 59 -8.35 -18.66 -9.94
N GLY A 60 -8.03 -19.65 -10.78
CA GLY A 60 -8.96 -20.65 -11.24
C GLY A 60 -10.02 -20.08 -12.20
N PRO A 61 -11.30 -19.98 -11.79
CA PRO A 61 -12.34 -19.41 -12.66
C PRO A 61 -12.21 -17.89 -12.82
N LEU A 62 -11.56 -17.19 -11.86
CA LEU A 62 -11.33 -15.78 -11.94
C LEU A 62 -10.11 -15.50 -12.80
N LYS A 63 -10.33 -14.88 -13.98
CA LYS A 63 -9.29 -14.33 -14.84
C LYS A 63 -9.66 -12.90 -15.16
N LEU A 64 -8.74 -11.98 -14.86
CA LEU A 64 -8.96 -10.56 -15.07
C LEU A 64 -7.68 -9.93 -15.61
N SER A 65 -7.83 -8.98 -16.54
CA SER A 65 -6.73 -8.17 -17.07
C SER A 65 -7.18 -6.72 -17.11
N ARG A 66 -6.36 -5.81 -16.56
CA ARG A 66 -6.62 -4.37 -16.51
C ARG A 66 -5.35 -3.61 -16.84
N SER A 67 -5.43 -2.68 -17.77
CA SER A 67 -4.29 -1.85 -18.18
C SER A 67 -4.42 -0.45 -17.61
N TRP A 68 -3.30 0.06 -17.14
CA TRP A 68 -3.20 1.33 -16.46
C TRP A 68 -2.08 2.19 -17.03
N VAL A 69 -2.32 3.50 -17.08
CA VAL A 69 -1.27 4.52 -17.16
C VAL A 69 -1.51 5.46 -15.98
N TRP A 70 -0.50 5.64 -15.15
CA TRP A 70 -0.53 6.55 -14.02
C TRP A 70 0.56 7.62 -14.18
N GLU A 71 0.17 8.86 -14.01
CA GLU A 71 1.04 10.03 -13.99
C GLU A 71 1.13 10.55 -12.56
N PRO A 72 2.16 10.16 -11.76
CA PRO A 72 2.22 10.46 -10.34
C PRO A 72 2.21 11.96 -10.02
N LYS A 73 2.81 12.78 -10.89
CA LYS A 73 2.94 14.23 -10.67
C LYS A 73 1.64 15.00 -10.88
N THR A 74 0.77 14.52 -11.76
CA THR A 74 -0.53 15.14 -12.07
C THR A 74 -1.69 14.41 -11.41
N ASP A 75 -1.40 13.25 -10.80
CA ASP A 75 -2.37 12.30 -10.23
C ASP A 75 -3.45 11.88 -11.25
N GLN A 76 -3.06 11.86 -12.53
CA GLN A 76 -3.92 11.43 -13.63
C GLN A 76 -3.78 9.92 -13.84
N ILE A 77 -4.91 9.24 -14.00
CA ILE A 77 -4.98 7.81 -14.19
C ILE A 77 -5.83 7.50 -15.42
N THR A 78 -5.28 6.70 -16.33
CA THR A 78 -6.00 6.12 -17.46
C THR A 78 -6.20 4.63 -17.22
N TYR A 79 -7.43 4.19 -17.25
CA TYR A 79 -7.88 2.81 -17.22
C TYR A 79 -8.24 2.32 -18.62
N ASP A 80 -7.85 1.10 -18.95
CA ASP A 80 -8.28 0.40 -20.17
C ASP A 80 -8.50 -1.08 -19.80
N GLY A 81 -9.76 -1.52 -19.77
CA GLY A 81 -10.13 -2.86 -19.34
C GLY A 81 -11.63 -3.08 -19.28
N PRO A 82 -12.10 -4.22 -18.78
CA PRO A 82 -13.51 -4.53 -18.67
C PRO A 82 -14.19 -3.83 -17.48
N ASP A 83 -15.47 -3.45 -17.63
CA ASP A 83 -16.34 -3.18 -16.48
C ASP A 83 -16.80 -4.51 -15.81
N LYS A 84 -17.60 -4.42 -14.75
CA LYS A 84 -18.14 -5.59 -14.05
C LYS A 84 -19.01 -6.50 -14.93
N ALA A 85 -19.54 -5.98 -16.02
CA ALA A 85 -20.31 -6.75 -17.01
C ALA A 85 -19.42 -7.38 -18.10
N GLY A 86 -18.10 -7.15 -18.05
CA GLY A 86 -17.14 -7.61 -19.04
C GLY A 86 -17.04 -6.76 -20.30
N LYS A 87 -17.71 -5.60 -20.34
CA LYS A 87 -17.67 -4.68 -21.49
C LYS A 87 -16.38 -3.86 -21.47
N PRO A 88 -15.64 -3.76 -22.60
CA PRO A 88 -14.45 -2.92 -22.68
C PRO A 88 -14.79 -1.44 -22.41
N VAL A 89 -14.01 -0.83 -21.53
CA VAL A 89 -14.14 0.58 -21.16
C VAL A 89 -12.75 1.21 -21.11
N LYS A 90 -12.67 2.46 -21.58
CA LYS A 90 -11.49 3.29 -21.39
C LYS A 90 -11.90 4.61 -20.76
N VAL A 91 -11.24 4.98 -19.65
CA VAL A 91 -11.53 6.23 -18.94
C VAL A 91 -10.25 6.83 -18.38
N THR A 92 -10.16 8.16 -18.44
CA THR A 92 -9.10 8.93 -17.79
C THR A 92 -9.74 9.83 -16.74
N TYR A 93 -9.14 9.88 -15.56
CA TYR A 93 -9.63 10.70 -14.45
C TYR A 93 -8.46 11.23 -13.61
N SER A 94 -8.69 12.30 -12.86
CA SER A 94 -7.78 12.77 -11.83
C SER A 94 -8.22 12.25 -10.47
N ARG A 95 -7.34 11.56 -9.78
CA ARG A 95 -7.63 10.99 -8.47
C ARG A 95 -7.78 12.06 -7.38
N SER A 96 -7.06 13.16 -7.49
CA SER A 96 -7.23 14.33 -6.60
C SER A 96 -8.64 14.94 -6.70
N GLN A 97 -9.39 14.63 -7.78
CA GLN A 97 -10.77 15.06 -8.00
C GLN A 97 -11.77 13.90 -7.91
N ILE A 98 -11.45 12.83 -7.17
CA ILE A 98 -12.27 11.62 -7.10
C ILE A 98 -13.72 11.90 -6.67
N ALA A 99 -13.94 12.86 -5.78
CA ALA A 99 -15.28 13.21 -5.29
C ALA A 99 -16.23 13.62 -6.40
N SER A 100 -15.73 14.30 -7.46
CA SER A 100 -16.49 14.77 -8.61
C SER A 100 -16.61 13.76 -9.75
N GLN A 101 -15.93 12.62 -9.67
CA GLN A 101 -15.94 11.59 -10.71
C GLN A 101 -17.27 10.83 -10.74
N SER A 102 -17.54 10.14 -11.85
CA SER A 102 -18.71 9.28 -12.02
C SER A 102 -18.77 8.16 -10.98
N ALA A 103 -19.94 7.60 -10.73
CA ALA A 103 -20.12 6.45 -9.85
C ALA A 103 -19.29 5.24 -10.31
N PHE A 104 -19.14 5.03 -11.60
CA PHE A 104 -18.30 3.98 -12.18
C PHE A 104 -16.83 4.17 -11.77
N VAL A 105 -16.28 5.38 -11.92
CA VAL A 105 -14.89 5.65 -11.53
C VAL A 105 -14.71 5.45 -10.02
N LYS A 106 -15.59 6.02 -9.20
CA LYS A 106 -15.48 5.96 -7.73
C LYS A 106 -15.62 4.55 -7.17
N ASN A 107 -16.50 3.73 -7.75
CA ASN A 107 -16.86 2.44 -7.13
C ASN A 107 -16.22 1.23 -7.81
N GLU A 108 -15.62 1.40 -8.98
CA GLU A 108 -15.03 0.28 -9.73
C GLU A 108 -13.60 0.57 -10.17
N VAL A 109 -13.37 1.71 -10.84
CA VAL A 109 -12.06 1.99 -11.46
C VAL A 109 -11.02 2.38 -10.42
N ASP A 110 -11.30 3.36 -9.56
CA ASP A 110 -10.31 3.83 -8.57
C ASP A 110 -9.96 2.77 -7.52
N PRO A 111 -10.92 2.00 -6.94
CA PRO A 111 -10.59 0.85 -6.10
C PRO A 111 -9.76 -0.21 -6.84
N GLY A 112 -10.05 -0.45 -8.12
CA GLY A 112 -9.27 -1.34 -8.97
C GLY A 112 -7.84 -0.86 -9.18
N PHE A 113 -7.65 0.42 -9.50
CA PHE A 113 -6.33 1.03 -9.61
C PHE A 113 -5.53 0.88 -8.33
N PHE A 114 -6.16 1.18 -7.19
CA PHE A 114 -5.53 1.09 -5.89
C PHE A 114 -5.02 -0.34 -5.60
N ASN A 115 -5.89 -1.34 -5.78
CA ASN A 115 -5.50 -2.73 -5.60
C ASN A 115 -4.34 -3.14 -6.51
N ASP A 116 -4.41 -2.81 -7.80
CA ASP A 116 -3.44 -3.26 -8.80
C ASP A 116 -2.09 -2.58 -8.62
N GLN A 117 -2.10 -1.28 -8.32
CA GLN A 117 -0.92 -0.50 -8.08
C GLN A 117 -0.20 -0.94 -6.78
N TYR A 118 -0.95 -1.28 -5.72
CA TYR A 118 -0.38 -1.83 -4.50
C TYR A 118 0.36 -3.14 -4.74
N ASN A 119 -0.16 -4.02 -5.58
CA ASN A 119 0.54 -5.26 -5.90
C ASN A 119 1.85 -5.04 -6.66
N LEU A 120 1.95 -4.00 -7.51
CA LEU A 120 3.18 -3.69 -8.26
C LEU A 120 4.18 -2.87 -7.44
N LEU A 121 3.69 -1.85 -6.72
CA LEU A 121 4.51 -0.80 -6.10
C LEU A 121 4.52 -0.86 -4.57
N PHE A 122 4.08 -1.95 -3.96
CA PHE A 122 4.05 -2.10 -2.51
C PHE A 122 5.39 -1.79 -1.82
N PRO A 123 6.56 -2.09 -2.41
CA PRO A 123 7.84 -1.70 -1.83
C PRO A 123 7.97 -0.21 -1.50
N PHE A 124 7.28 0.66 -2.22
CA PHE A 124 7.27 2.10 -1.95
C PHE A 124 6.23 2.48 -0.89
N HIS A 125 5.09 1.77 -0.83
CA HIS A 125 4.04 1.99 0.17
C HIS A 125 4.53 1.79 1.61
N VAL A 126 5.57 0.98 1.81
CA VAL A 126 6.23 0.83 3.13
C VAL A 126 6.71 2.16 3.71
N VAL A 127 6.98 3.16 2.86
CA VAL A 127 7.42 4.51 3.26
C VAL A 127 6.42 5.61 2.91
N TRP A 128 5.62 5.45 1.86
CA TRP A 128 4.65 6.46 1.44
C TRP A 128 3.44 6.55 2.37
N ASP A 129 2.94 5.41 2.86
CA ASP A 129 1.70 5.34 3.62
C ASP A 129 1.94 5.71 5.10
N THR A 130 1.94 7.00 5.38
CA THR A 130 2.29 7.54 6.71
C THR A 130 1.33 7.11 7.82
N SER A 131 0.09 6.73 7.50
CA SER A 131 -0.90 6.21 8.45
C SER A 131 -0.64 4.75 8.85
N ALA A 132 0.08 3.98 8.03
CA ALA A 132 0.40 2.59 8.33
C ALA A 132 1.50 2.48 9.38
N THR A 133 1.38 1.51 10.29
CA THR A 133 2.48 1.12 11.18
C THR A 133 3.38 0.13 10.47
N VAL A 134 4.69 0.30 10.61
CA VAL A 134 5.70 -0.61 10.05
C VAL A 134 6.53 -1.17 11.18
N GLN A 135 6.62 -2.50 11.28
CA GLN A 135 7.34 -3.20 12.33
C GLN A 135 8.30 -4.21 11.71
N ASP A 136 9.51 -4.24 12.23
CA ASP A 136 10.49 -5.28 11.94
C ASP A 136 10.26 -6.46 12.91
N ASP A 137 9.88 -7.59 12.35
CA ASP A 137 9.51 -8.80 13.11
C ASP A 137 10.65 -9.83 13.15
N GLY A 138 11.86 -9.39 12.81
CA GLY A 138 13.06 -10.25 12.78
C GLY A 138 13.03 -11.34 11.72
N THR A 139 13.85 -12.36 11.88
CA THR A 139 13.94 -13.47 10.93
C THR A 139 12.82 -14.49 11.17
N GLN A 140 12.04 -14.76 10.14
CA GLN A 140 10.90 -15.68 10.16
C GLN A 140 10.99 -16.70 9.02
N LYS A 141 10.31 -17.84 9.17
CA LYS A 141 10.19 -18.85 8.10
C LYS A 141 9.41 -18.30 6.93
N LEU A 142 9.87 -18.60 5.72
CA LEU A 142 9.15 -18.26 4.48
C LEU A 142 7.81 -19.02 4.42
N PRO A 143 6.70 -18.35 4.08
CA PRO A 143 5.37 -18.97 4.06
C PRO A 143 5.14 -19.98 2.93
N LEU A 144 5.87 -19.88 1.82
CA LEU A 144 5.77 -20.79 0.68
C LEU A 144 7.02 -21.63 0.49
N GLY A 145 8.20 -21.04 0.74
CA GLY A 145 9.49 -21.63 0.44
C GLY A 145 10.11 -22.36 1.62
N LYS A 146 11.29 -22.91 1.36
CA LYS A 146 12.20 -23.41 2.39
C LYS A 146 13.17 -22.29 2.78
N GLY A 147 13.46 -22.17 4.08
CA GLY A 147 14.38 -21.18 4.59
C GLY A 147 13.69 -20.07 5.38
N SER A 148 14.41 -18.99 5.59
CA SER A 148 13.98 -17.85 6.40
C SER A 148 14.41 -16.54 5.76
N ALA A 149 13.68 -15.47 6.05
CA ALA A 149 14.02 -14.12 5.66
C ALA A 149 13.56 -13.13 6.75
N ARG A 150 14.03 -11.90 6.71
CA ARG A 150 13.60 -10.85 7.62
C ARG A 150 12.17 -10.47 7.29
N ARG A 151 11.27 -10.56 8.27
CA ARG A 151 9.86 -10.22 8.10
C ARG A 151 9.62 -8.77 8.52
N VAL A 152 9.01 -7.99 7.63
CA VAL A 152 8.53 -6.64 7.91
C VAL A 152 7.01 -6.65 7.82
N VAL A 153 6.34 -6.18 8.87
CA VAL A 153 4.88 -6.15 8.95
C VAL A 153 4.40 -4.73 8.77
N VAL A 154 3.51 -4.51 7.81
CA VAL A 154 2.81 -3.25 7.57
C VAL A 154 1.35 -3.43 7.93
N LYS A 155 0.83 -2.63 8.87
CA LYS A 155 -0.57 -2.67 9.30
C LYS A 155 -1.23 -1.33 9.05
N TYR A 156 -2.38 -1.38 8.42
CA TYR A 156 -3.21 -0.20 8.16
C TYR A 156 -4.21 0.02 9.29
N PRO A 157 -4.62 1.28 9.57
CA PRO A 157 -5.64 1.57 10.55
C PRO A 157 -6.99 0.98 10.13
N SER A 158 -7.92 0.89 11.08
CA SER A 158 -9.26 0.32 10.86
C SER A 158 -10.21 1.27 10.13
N ASP A 159 -9.84 2.52 9.97
CA ASP A 159 -10.63 3.60 9.39
C ASP A 159 -9.94 4.23 8.19
N GLY A 160 -10.75 4.59 7.21
CA GLY A 160 -10.34 5.32 6.02
C GLY A 160 -9.66 4.49 4.92
N GLY A 161 -9.67 5.04 3.72
CA GLY A 161 -9.00 4.49 2.55
C GLY A 161 -9.59 3.18 2.02
N TYR A 162 -8.81 2.50 1.20
CA TYR A 162 -9.17 1.21 0.57
C TYR A 162 -8.56 -0.01 1.29
N THR A 163 -7.82 0.20 2.37
CA THR A 163 -7.05 -0.82 3.07
C THR A 163 -7.39 -0.94 4.56
N PRO A 164 -8.66 -0.75 5.00
CA PRO A 164 -8.99 -0.74 6.42
C PRO A 164 -8.62 -2.06 7.09
N SER A 165 -7.77 -1.98 8.13
CA SER A 165 -7.24 -3.13 8.88
C SER A 165 -6.41 -4.14 8.09
N ASP A 166 -6.01 -3.84 6.87
CA ASP A 166 -5.16 -4.72 6.08
C ASP A 166 -3.79 -4.91 6.73
N THR A 167 -3.25 -6.11 6.59
CA THR A 167 -1.93 -6.46 7.10
C THR A 167 -1.09 -7.12 6.01
N TRP A 168 0.12 -6.60 5.81
CA TRP A 168 1.10 -7.13 4.88
C TRP A 168 2.33 -7.61 5.66
N GLY A 169 2.71 -8.87 5.49
CA GLY A 169 3.96 -9.42 5.97
C GLY A 169 4.91 -9.60 4.79
N LEU A 170 5.98 -8.81 4.74
CA LEU A 170 6.97 -8.84 3.67
C LEU A 170 8.18 -9.63 4.14
N TYR A 171 8.60 -10.63 3.40
CA TYR A 171 9.80 -11.42 3.67
C TYR A 171 10.91 -10.93 2.77
N VAL A 172 11.91 -10.27 3.37
CA VAL A 172 12.90 -9.43 2.68
C VAL A 172 14.24 -10.15 2.64
N GLY A 173 14.83 -10.23 1.46
CA GLY A 173 16.18 -10.76 1.26
C GLY A 173 17.26 -9.78 1.72
N THR A 174 18.50 -10.25 1.78
CA THR A 174 19.68 -9.44 2.15
C THR A 174 19.95 -8.29 1.16
N ASP A 175 19.42 -8.39 -0.05
CA ASP A 175 19.48 -7.36 -1.10
C ASP A 175 18.37 -6.29 -0.98
N GLY A 176 17.55 -6.33 0.07
CA GLY A 176 16.42 -5.43 0.29
C GLY A 176 15.18 -5.75 -0.54
N ARG A 177 15.22 -6.76 -1.41
CA ARG A 177 14.08 -7.17 -2.24
C ARG A 177 13.15 -8.10 -1.48
N ILE A 178 11.85 -7.95 -1.75
CA ILE A 178 10.83 -8.85 -1.20
C ILE A 178 10.98 -10.22 -1.87
N ARG A 179 11.01 -11.30 -1.10
CA ARG A 179 11.04 -12.68 -1.59
C ARG A 179 9.66 -13.31 -1.63
N GLU A 180 8.93 -13.13 -0.54
CA GLU A 180 7.57 -13.61 -0.38
C GLU A 180 6.74 -12.57 0.38
N LEU A 181 5.43 -12.63 0.21
CA LEU A 181 4.48 -11.85 0.98
C LEU A 181 3.42 -12.74 1.62
N HIS A 182 2.86 -12.24 2.71
CA HIS A 182 1.64 -12.72 3.34
C HIS A 182 0.72 -11.51 3.52
N PHE A 183 -0.27 -11.39 2.67
CA PHE A 183 -1.31 -10.36 2.79
C PHE A 183 -2.55 -10.94 3.45
N GLN A 184 -3.13 -10.18 4.36
CA GLN A 184 -4.40 -10.49 4.98
C GLN A 184 -5.29 -9.25 4.88
N HIS A 185 -6.41 -9.40 4.16
CA HIS A 185 -7.43 -8.36 4.09
C HIS A 185 -8.13 -8.19 5.45
N GLY A 186 -8.26 -6.94 5.89
CA GLY A 186 -8.95 -6.61 7.15
C GLY A 186 -10.46 -6.62 7.01
N GLY A 187 -11.14 -6.44 8.15
CA GLY A 187 -12.58 -6.30 8.23
C GLY A 187 -13.29 -7.40 9.05
N PRO A 188 -14.61 -7.28 9.25
CA PRO A 188 -15.38 -8.16 10.14
C PRO A 188 -15.67 -9.55 9.56
N ALA A 189 -15.57 -9.72 8.24
CA ALA A 189 -15.76 -10.97 7.57
C ALA A 189 -14.52 -11.87 7.71
N LYS A 190 -14.62 -13.14 7.28
CA LYS A 190 -13.46 -14.04 7.18
C LYS A 190 -12.40 -13.36 6.29
N PRO A 191 -11.21 -13.10 6.82
CA PRO A 191 -10.20 -12.37 6.05
C PRO A 191 -9.75 -13.19 4.84
N THR A 192 -9.68 -12.52 3.68
CA THR A 192 -9.02 -13.08 2.49
C THR A 192 -7.52 -13.06 2.73
N VAL A 193 -6.86 -14.17 2.41
CA VAL A 193 -5.41 -14.33 2.57
C VAL A 193 -4.77 -14.56 1.21
N PHE A 194 -3.76 -13.76 0.90
CA PHE A 194 -2.91 -13.95 -0.26
C PHE A 194 -1.46 -14.18 0.19
N ILE A 195 -0.90 -15.34 -0.17
CA ILE A 195 0.50 -15.69 0.08
C ILE A 195 1.15 -15.90 -1.28
N ALA A 196 2.21 -15.17 -1.58
CA ALA A 196 2.86 -15.27 -2.89
C ALA A 196 4.37 -15.03 -2.83
N ALA A 197 5.09 -15.62 -3.77
CA ALA A 197 6.46 -15.25 -4.08
C ALA A 197 6.46 -13.93 -4.88
N PHE A 198 7.47 -13.10 -4.67
CA PHE A 198 7.84 -12.00 -5.53
C PHE A 198 8.98 -12.44 -6.44
N ALA A 199 8.72 -12.60 -7.72
CA ALA A 199 9.64 -13.17 -8.68
C ALA A 199 9.68 -12.36 -9.98
N ASP A 200 10.59 -12.77 -10.89
CA ASP A 200 10.80 -12.12 -12.17
C ASP A 200 11.04 -10.61 -12.02
N TYR A 201 12.05 -10.28 -11.21
CA TYR A 201 12.46 -8.89 -11.00
C TYR A 201 13.08 -8.31 -12.28
N LYS A 202 12.52 -7.20 -12.74
CA LYS A 202 12.95 -6.46 -13.92
C LYS A 202 13.21 -4.99 -13.58
N LYS A 203 14.02 -4.34 -14.43
CA LYS A 203 14.24 -2.90 -14.38
C LYS A 203 13.36 -2.19 -15.39
N ALA A 204 12.50 -1.28 -14.93
CA ALA A 204 11.79 -0.33 -15.77
C ALA A 204 12.38 1.06 -15.49
N GLY A 205 13.30 1.51 -16.35
CA GLY A 205 14.12 2.68 -16.05
C GLY A 205 14.85 2.55 -14.71
N PRO A 206 14.67 3.48 -13.76
CA PRO A 206 15.30 3.42 -12.44
C PRO A 206 14.57 2.49 -11.46
N LEU A 207 13.37 2.04 -11.77
CA LEU A 207 12.58 1.19 -10.87
C LEU A 207 12.93 -0.29 -11.04
N VAL A 208 12.90 -1.01 -9.92
CA VAL A 208 13.03 -2.47 -9.88
C VAL A 208 11.70 -3.05 -9.42
N VAL A 209 11.03 -3.80 -10.26
CA VAL A 209 9.69 -4.33 -10.03
C VAL A 209 9.65 -5.84 -10.17
N ALA A 210 8.88 -6.52 -9.33
CA ALA A 210 8.59 -7.94 -9.47
C ALA A 210 7.37 -8.11 -10.39
N LEU A 211 7.50 -8.92 -11.43
CA LEU A 211 6.46 -9.09 -12.43
C LEU A 211 5.61 -10.36 -12.22
N ASP A 212 6.00 -11.27 -11.35
CA ASP A 212 5.26 -12.51 -11.10
C ASP A 212 5.10 -12.76 -9.60
N HIS A 213 3.85 -12.80 -9.15
CA HIS A 213 3.46 -13.12 -7.78
C HIS A 213 2.64 -14.40 -7.78
N ARG A 214 3.33 -15.52 -7.70
CA ARG A 214 2.69 -16.85 -7.72
C ARG A 214 2.54 -17.42 -6.33
N GLY A 215 1.34 -17.91 -6.00
CA GLY A 215 1.08 -18.42 -4.66
C GLY A 215 -0.29 -18.99 -4.44
N LYS A 216 -0.93 -18.57 -3.34
CA LYS A 216 -2.24 -19.06 -2.90
C LYS A 216 -3.14 -17.92 -2.46
N CYS A 217 -4.36 -17.91 -2.99
CA CYS A 217 -5.46 -17.07 -2.55
C CYS A 217 -6.44 -17.95 -1.74
N ASP A 218 -6.60 -17.70 -0.45
CA ASP A 218 -7.41 -18.52 0.47
C ASP A 218 -7.09 -20.02 0.37
N GLY A 219 -5.79 -20.32 0.28
CA GLY A 219 -5.28 -21.69 0.21
C GLY A 219 -5.33 -22.34 -1.19
N LYS A 220 -6.00 -21.74 -2.17
CA LYS A 220 -6.07 -22.23 -3.56
C LYS A 220 -4.98 -21.59 -4.43
N PRO A 221 -4.43 -22.32 -5.42
CA PRO A 221 -3.44 -21.75 -6.32
C PRO A 221 -3.97 -20.48 -7.00
N CYS A 222 -3.14 -19.45 -7.01
CA CYS A 222 -3.42 -18.23 -7.76
C CYS A 222 -2.10 -17.55 -8.18
N ARG A 223 -2.23 -16.65 -9.15
CA ARG A 223 -1.12 -15.87 -9.68
C ARG A 223 -1.59 -14.45 -9.96
N VAL A 224 -0.89 -13.46 -9.42
CA VAL A 224 -0.94 -12.07 -9.86
C VAL A 224 0.33 -11.82 -10.67
N PHE A 225 0.20 -11.22 -11.84
CA PHE A 225 1.37 -10.94 -12.68
C PHE A 225 1.16 -9.69 -13.53
N PHE A 226 2.27 -9.11 -13.95
CA PHE A 226 2.28 -7.85 -14.69
C PHE A 226 2.90 -8.03 -16.06
N THR A 227 2.28 -7.40 -17.06
CA THR A 227 2.79 -7.30 -18.43
C THR A 227 2.80 -5.84 -18.87
N ASN A 228 3.49 -5.53 -19.95
CA ASN A 228 3.57 -4.17 -20.53
C ASN A 228 4.04 -3.10 -19.51
N VAL A 229 4.86 -3.50 -18.54
CA VAL A 229 5.38 -2.58 -17.54
C VAL A 229 6.45 -1.70 -18.15
N ALA A 230 6.26 -0.40 -18.08
CA ALA A 230 7.24 0.59 -18.52
C ALA A 230 7.11 1.88 -17.74
N VAL A 231 8.16 2.67 -17.74
CA VAL A 231 8.16 4.03 -17.17
C VAL A 231 8.55 5.06 -18.24
N LYS A 232 8.08 6.26 -18.08
CA LYS A 232 8.49 7.44 -18.83
C LYS A 232 9.14 8.42 -17.88
N LEU A 233 10.33 8.85 -18.19
CA LEU A 233 11.08 9.81 -17.37
C LEU A 233 10.69 11.24 -17.71
N ALA A 234 10.89 12.13 -16.77
CA ALA A 234 10.66 13.56 -16.92
C ALA A 234 11.38 14.13 -18.14
N GLY A 235 10.64 14.87 -18.96
CA GLY A 235 11.14 15.46 -20.19
C GLY A 235 11.39 14.47 -21.33
N SER A 236 11.05 13.19 -21.18
CA SER A 236 11.17 12.16 -22.24
C SER A 236 9.81 11.79 -22.82
N SER A 237 9.76 11.57 -24.14
CA SER A 237 8.61 10.96 -24.82
C SER A 237 8.71 9.44 -24.89
N THR A 238 9.87 8.86 -24.56
CA THR A 238 10.17 7.42 -24.72
C THR A 238 9.76 6.62 -23.49
N TRP A 239 9.11 5.49 -23.72
CA TRP A 239 8.86 4.50 -22.70
C TRP A 239 10.05 3.55 -22.54
N LEU A 240 10.47 3.32 -21.31
CA LEU A 240 11.51 2.37 -20.92
C LEU A 240 10.80 1.12 -20.39
N ASP A 241 10.72 0.10 -21.23
CA ASP A 241 10.07 -1.17 -20.88
C ASP A 241 10.88 -1.95 -19.83
N ALA A 242 10.19 -2.71 -19.00
CA ALA A 242 10.80 -3.58 -18.01
C ALA A 242 11.56 -4.75 -18.69
N GLN A 243 12.86 -4.89 -18.37
CA GLN A 243 13.77 -5.89 -18.95
C GLN A 243 14.77 -6.44 -17.94
#